data_5868e0eb737eb563e7c6f5567d029ced
#
_entry.id   5868e0eb737eb563e7c6f5567d029ced
#
_cell.length_a   1.000
_cell.length_b   1.000
_cell.length_c   1.000
_cell.angle_alpha   90.00
_cell.angle_beta   90.00
_cell.angle_gamma   90.00
#
_symmetry.space_group_name_H-M   'P 1'
#
loop_
_entity.id
_entity.type
_entity.pdbx_description
1 polymer ?
#
loop_
_entity_poly.entity_id
_entity_poly.type
_entity_poly.pdbx_seq_one_letter_code
_entity_poly.pdbx_strand_id
1 'polypeptide(L)'
;ICSSGMGSSKMLASRLEREIPEIYVRKIVSLIGLGKEDLSDYDLILSTIPLYLDQEMYLKVSPLLNPQELALVKEKIRRHKHKTLRRIEERGKDAERWEKMNGMLALARLNQFTQQAMKIIENFTILSFSKDASEEDVVDKIGEICKNCGFELVREQNEINQGKSMESYFVIPATKVSYFEYFSKDVKEVMLMVCYFKGEEVYDWNSEEMIKSMVVMVYPEEVNDLEREIINNITDLIIEDSNMIDLIEKGDKDGICQSLSFQFMEYIKHIM
;
A
#
# COMPACT_ATOMS: atom_id res chain seq x y z
N ILE A 1 1.37 -6.27 12.53
CA ILE A 1 0.07 -5.72 12.08
C ILE A 1 0.19 -5.40 10.62
N CYS A 2 -0.83 -5.72 9.82
CA CYS A 2 -0.96 -5.29 8.43
C CYS A 2 -2.42 -4.99 8.12
N SER A 3 -2.71 -4.46 6.92
CA SER A 3 -4.07 -4.11 6.49
C SER A 3 -5.00 -5.32 6.49
N SER A 4 -4.62 -6.40 5.83
CA SER A 4 -5.42 -7.62 5.65
C SER A 4 -5.18 -8.72 6.69
N GLY A 5 -4.10 -8.64 7.43
CA GLY A 5 -3.83 -9.49 8.60
C GLY A 5 -3.22 -10.88 8.34
N MET A 6 -2.97 -11.33 7.12
CA MET A 6 -2.62 -12.75 6.96
C MET A 6 -1.29 -13.05 6.24
N GLY A 7 -1.04 -12.53 5.07
CA GLY A 7 0.14 -12.91 4.29
C GLY A 7 1.44 -12.23 4.76
N SER A 8 1.51 -10.93 4.62
CA SER A 8 2.69 -10.12 4.90
C SER A 8 3.09 -10.12 6.38
N SER A 9 2.11 -10.14 7.31
CA SER A 9 2.40 -10.24 8.74
C SER A 9 2.95 -11.59 9.16
N LYS A 10 2.49 -12.69 8.55
CA LYS A 10 3.06 -14.03 8.82
C LYS A 10 4.50 -14.12 8.32
N MET A 11 4.77 -13.57 7.14
CA MET A 11 6.13 -13.55 6.60
C MET A 11 7.07 -12.71 7.45
N LEU A 12 6.61 -11.52 7.90
CA LEU A 12 7.33 -10.66 8.82
C LEU A 12 7.61 -11.38 10.16
N ALA A 13 6.59 -12.04 10.74
CA ALA A 13 6.71 -12.78 11.99
C ALA A 13 7.77 -13.90 11.89
N SER A 14 7.66 -14.74 10.86
CA SER A 14 8.63 -15.83 10.65
C SER A 14 10.06 -15.32 10.46
N ARG A 15 10.21 -14.17 9.78
CA ARG A 15 11.53 -13.56 9.61
C ARG A 15 12.07 -12.99 10.91
N LEU A 16 11.23 -12.32 11.70
CA LEU A 16 11.61 -11.78 13.01
C LEU A 16 12.09 -12.87 13.95
N GLU A 17 11.35 -13.96 14.10
CA GLU A 17 11.71 -15.10 14.95
C GLU A 17 13.03 -15.75 14.52
N ARG A 18 13.28 -15.80 13.22
CA ARG A 18 14.55 -16.32 12.69
C ARG A 18 15.74 -15.39 12.96
N GLU A 19 15.57 -14.07 12.76
CA GLU A 19 16.66 -13.07 12.85
C GLU A 19 16.92 -12.56 14.27
N ILE A 20 15.94 -12.75 15.17
CA ILE A 20 15.99 -12.30 16.57
C ILE A 20 15.40 -13.43 17.45
N PRO A 21 16.16 -14.49 17.77
CA PRO A 21 15.64 -15.66 18.48
C PRO A 21 15.14 -15.38 19.91
N GLU A 22 15.49 -14.22 20.46
CA GLU A 22 15.10 -13.78 21.82
C GLU A 22 13.73 -13.13 21.91
N ILE A 23 13.03 -12.95 20.78
CA ILE A 23 11.67 -12.42 20.76
C ILE A 23 10.64 -13.55 20.61
N TYR A 24 9.45 -13.26 21.13
CA TYR A 24 8.28 -14.09 20.96
C TYR A 24 7.17 -13.28 20.28
N VAL A 25 6.74 -13.73 19.10
CA VAL A 25 5.61 -13.12 18.41
C VAL A 25 4.32 -13.60 19.05
N ARG A 26 3.82 -12.83 20.00
CA ARG A 26 2.63 -13.18 20.78
C ARG A 26 1.36 -13.29 19.94
N LYS A 27 1.19 -12.35 18.97
CA LYS A 27 -0.02 -12.30 18.14
C LYS A 27 0.22 -11.58 16.81
N ILE A 28 -0.46 -12.06 15.80
CA ILE A 28 -0.56 -11.41 14.49
C ILE A 28 -2.00 -10.93 14.36
N VAL A 29 -2.20 -9.63 14.15
CA VAL A 29 -3.53 -9.03 14.06
C VAL A 29 -3.63 -8.13 12.83
N SER A 30 -4.84 -8.04 12.28
CA SER A 30 -5.18 -7.02 11.28
C SER A 30 -5.35 -5.66 11.97
N LEU A 31 -5.42 -4.59 11.16
CA LEU A 31 -5.73 -3.25 11.69
C LEU A 31 -7.05 -3.23 12.46
N ILE A 32 -8.06 -3.95 11.96
CA ILE A 32 -9.38 -4.11 12.63
C ILE A 32 -9.25 -4.81 13.98
N GLY A 33 -8.39 -5.84 14.03
CA GLY A 33 -8.16 -6.60 15.25
C GLY A 33 -7.43 -5.81 16.33
N LEU A 34 -6.66 -4.78 15.94
CA LEU A 34 -5.88 -3.96 16.86
C LEU A 34 -6.76 -3.25 17.91
N GLY A 35 -7.93 -2.74 17.50
CA GLY A 35 -8.86 -2.05 18.43
C GLY A 35 -9.44 -2.93 19.53
N LYS A 36 -9.26 -4.25 19.44
CA LYS A 36 -9.71 -5.22 20.45
C LYS A 36 -8.60 -5.72 21.37
N GLU A 37 -7.37 -5.25 21.14
CA GLU A 37 -6.20 -5.68 21.88
C GLU A 37 -5.88 -4.69 23.01
N ASP A 38 -5.48 -5.21 24.17
CA ASP A 38 -4.85 -4.38 25.20
C ASP A 38 -3.37 -4.20 24.85
N LEU A 39 -3.03 -3.01 24.39
CA LEU A 39 -1.68 -2.71 23.92
C LEU A 39 -0.65 -2.71 25.05
N SER A 40 -1.07 -2.62 26.31
CA SER A 40 -0.18 -2.69 27.47
C SER A 40 0.45 -4.08 27.66
N ASP A 41 -0.13 -5.09 27.03
CA ASP A 41 0.33 -6.48 27.07
C ASP A 41 1.54 -6.76 26.16
N TYR A 42 1.97 -5.78 25.36
CA TYR A 42 3.03 -5.94 24.35
C TYR A 42 4.19 -4.99 24.61
N ASP A 43 5.41 -5.50 24.54
CA ASP A 43 6.64 -4.70 24.67
C ASP A 43 6.92 -3.87 23.42
N LEU A 44 6.55 -4.38 22.24
CA LEU A 44 6.75 -3.73 20.95
C LEU A 44 5.69 -4.18 19.96
N ILE A 45 5.17 -3.21 19.22
CA ILE A 45 4.25 -3.45 18.11
C ILE A 45 5.01 -3.19 16.81
N LEU A 46 4.98 -4.16 15.90
CA LEU A 46 5.49 -3.99 14.54
C LEU A 46 4.33 -3.94 13.56
N SER A 47 4.40 -3.02 12.61
CA SER A 47 3.35 -2.85 11.61
C SER A 47 3.94 -2.62 10.23
N THR A 48 3.30 -3.18 9.21
CA THR A 48 3.63 -2.90 7.82
C THR A 48 2.91 -1.65 7.30
N ILE A 49 1.97 -1.14 8.07
CA ILE A 49 1.21 0.08 7.79
C ILE A 49 1.40 1.09 8.92
N PRO A 50 1.17 2.39 8.67
CA PRO A 50 1.14 3.39 9.73
C PRO A 50 0.02 3.10 10.73
N LEU A 51 0.30 3.31 12.02
CA LEU A 51 -0.67 3.18 13.10
C LEU A 51 -0.82 4.50 13.83
N TYR A 52 -2.03 4.76 14.34
CA TYR A 52 -2.31 5.90 15.23
C TYR A 52 -1.87 5.60 16.67
N LEU A 53 -0.63 5.18 16.82
CA LEU A 53 -0.01 4.90 18.11
C LEU A 53 1.19 5.81 18.28
N ASP A 54 1.55 6.05 19.54
CA ASP A 54 2.81 6.72 19.87
C ASP A 54 3.96 6.00 19.17
N GLN A 55 4.79 6.75 18.44
CA GLN A 55 5.96 6.22 17.74
C GLN A 55 6.96 5.49 18.67
N GLU A 56 6.84 5.70 19.97
CA GLU A 56 7.57 4.90 20.95
C GLU A 56 6.99 3.50 21.13
N MET A 57 5.69 3.29 20.90
CA MET A 57 5.02 2.01 21.09
C MET A 57 5.11 1.08 19.88
N TYR A 58 5.22 1.63 18.69
CA TYR A 58 5.27 0.81 17.49
C TYR A 58 6.43 1.20 16.56
N LEU A 59 6.78 0.30 15.67
CA LEU A 59 7.73 0.54 14.60
C LEU A 59 7.13 0.05 13.29
N LYS A 60 7.11 0.94 12.28
CA LYS A 60 6.73 0.57 10.94
C LYS A 60 7.92 -0.07 10.23
N VAL A 61 7.67 -1.21 9.60
CA VAL A 61 8.67 -1.99 8.86
C VAL A 61 8.08 -2.57 7.60
N SER A 62 8.90 -2.83 6.60
CA SER A 62 8.45 -3.57 5.42
C SER A 62 8.17 -5.05 5.75
N PRO A 63 7.30 -5.73 5.00
CA PRO A 63 7.06 -7.16 5.16
C PRO A 63 8.33 -8.00 5.04
N LEU A 64 9.29 -7.54 4.24
CA LEU A 64 10.57 -8.21 4.01
C LEU A 64 11.63 -7.90 5.05
N LEU A 65 11.40 -6.92 5.93
CA LEU A 65 12.31 -6.52 7.00
C LEU A 65 13.76 -6.40 6.51
N ASN A 66 14.07 -5.32 5.82
CA ASN A 66 15.41 -5.10 5.30
C ASN A 66 16.46 -4.99 6.43
N PRO A 67 17.78 -5.08 6.14
CA PRO A 67 18.83 -5.05 7.18
C PRO A 67 18.81 -3.78 8.06
N GLN A 68 18.43 -2.64 7.50
CA GLN A 68 18.34 -1.37 8.24
C GLN A 68 17.15 -1.40 9.21
N GLU A 69 15.99 -1.86 8.77
CA GLU A 69 14.81 -2.04 9.61
C GLU A 69 15.05 -3.07 10.72
N LEU A 70 15.74 -4.17 10.41
CA LEU A 70 16.15 -5.16 11.39
C LEU A 70 17.03 -4.56 12.49
N ALA A 71 17.98 -3.70 12.11
CA ALA A 71 18.83 -2.99 13.07
C ALA A 71 18.00 -2.07 13.98
N LEU A 72 17.01 -1.33 13.40
CA LEU A 72 16.10 -0.48 14.17
C LEU A 72 15.23 -1.28 15.14
N VAL A 73 14.71 -2.43 14.72
CA VAL A 73 13.95 -3.34 15.60
C VAL A 73 14.81 -3.81 16.78
N LYS A 74 16.02 -4.28 16.50
CA LYS A 74 16.98 -4.73 17.54
C LYS A 74 17.30 -3.60 18.53
N GLU A 75 17.54 -2.39 18.04
CA GLU A 75 17.78 -1.23 18.89
C GLU A 75 16.57 -0.87 19.76
N LYS A 76 15.35 -0.89 19.18
CA LYS A 76 14.13 -0.57 19.91
C LYS A 76 13.86 -1.58 21.04
N ILE A 77 14.06 -2.86 20.78
CA ILE A 77 13.96 -3.92 21.80
C ILE A 77 14.95 -3.66 22.93
N ARG A 78 16.20 -3.33 22.61
CA ARG A 78 17.24 -3.03 23.62
C ARG A 78 16.86 -1.83 24.50
N ARG A 79 16.32 -0.76 23.91
CA ARG A 79 15.86 0.44 24.64
C ARG A 79 14.68 0.15 25.56
N HIS A 80 13.76 -0.72 25.15
CA HIS A 80 12.59 -1.10 25.99
C HIS A 80 13.00 -1.85 27.24
N LYS A 81 13.97 -2.74 27.16
CA LYS A 81 14.51 -3.45 28.36
C LYS A 81 15.00 -2.47 29.44
N HIS A 82 15.40 -1.26 29.09
CA HIS A 82 15.87 -0.24 30.03
C HIS A 82 14.79 0.73 30.53
N LYS A 83 13.64 0.87 29.84
CA LYS A 83 12.60 1.88 30.16
C LYS A 83 11.48 1.40 31.08
N THR A 84 11.31 0.12 31.26
CA THR A 84 10.16 -0.46 32.01
C THR A 84 10.12 -0.04 33.49
N LEU A 85 11.22 0.45 34.04
CA LEU A 85 11.33 0.83 35.46
C LEU A 85 10.98 2.29 35.77
N ARG A 86 10.78 3.17 34.79
CA ARG A 86 10.55 4.61 35.03
C ARG A 86 9.12 5.13 34.77
N ARG A 87 8.21 4.32 34.27
CA ARG A 87 6.95 4.80 33.65
C ARG A 87 5.70 4.80 34.55
N ILE A 88 5.79 4.48 35.80
CA ILE A 88 4.59 4.33 36.68
C ILE A 88 4.09 5.64 37.27
N GLU A 89 4.86 6.71 37.30
CA GLU A 89 4.52 7.90 38.12
C GLU A 89 3.93 9.14 37.38
N GLU A 90 3.96 9.23 36.04
CA GLU A 90 3.62 10.50 35.34
C GLU A 90 2.29 10.50 34.54
N ARG A 91 1.46 9.46 34.65
CA ARG A 91 0.29 9.26 33.76
C ARG A 91 -0.97 10.08 34.02
N GLY A 92 -1.01 10.96 35.02
CA GLY A 92 -2.30 11.51 35.50
C GLY A 92 -2.78 12.84 34.91
N LYS A 93 -1.94 13.68 34.33
CA LYS A 93 -2.31 15.07 34.01
C LYS A 93 -2.30 15.48 32.51
N ASP A 94 -1.72 14.69 31.66
CA ASP A 94 -1.61 15.05 30.23
C ASP A 94 -2.69 14.43 29.32
N ALA A 95 -3.48 13.48 29.81
CA ALA A 95 -4.42 12.71 29.00
C ALA A 95 -5.50 13.59 28.30
N GLU A 96 -6.14 14.51 29.02
CA GLU A 96 -7.23 15.33 28.46
C GLU A 96 -6.78 16.33 27.38
N ARG A 97 -5.56 16.84 27.47
CA ARG A 97 -5.01 17.76 26.46
C ARG A 97 -4.60 17.04 25.20
N TRP A 98 -4.12 15.80 25.35
CA TRP A 98 -3.75 14.91 24.25
C TRP A 98 -4.96 14.41 23.45
N GLU A 99 -6.08 14.12 24.12
CA GLU A 99 -7.31 13.68 23.44
C GLU A 99 -7.87 14.74 22.48
N LYS A 100 -7.94 16.01 22.89
CA LYS A 100 -8.43 17.09 22.02
C LYS A 100 -7.51 17.37 20.84
N MET A 101 -6.20 17.34 21.04
CA MET A 101 -5.23 17.58 19.97
C MET A 101 -5.18 16.41 18.98
N ASN A 102 -5.29 15.18 19.48
CA ASN A 102 -5.37 13.99 18.65
C ASN A 102 -6.65 13.96 17.81
N GLY A 103 -7.79 14.40 18.35
CA GLY A 103 -9.05 14.50 17.59
C GLY A 103 -8.97 15.45 16.39
N MET A 104 -8.37 16.63 16.57
CA MET A 104 -8.18 17.58 15.46
C MET A 104 -7.21 17.06 14.40
N LEU A 105 -6.12 16.43 14.81
CA LEU A 105 -5.15 15.82 13.89
C LEU A 105 -5.77 14.64 13.13
N ALA A 106 -6.56 13.81 13.81
CA ALA A 106 -7.29 12.72 13.19
C ALA A 106 -8.29 13.21 12.14
N LEU A 107 -9.06 14.26 12.44
CA LEU A 107 -9.99 14.88 11.48
C LEU A 107 -9.26 15.50 10.28
N ALA A 108 -8.14 16.17 10.49
CA ALA A 108 -7.34 16.74 9.41
C ALA A 108 -6.81 15.63 8.48
N ARG A 109 -6.31 14.54 9.06
CA ARG A 109 -5.81 13.38 8.30
C ARG A 109 -6.93 12.67 7.55
N LEU A 110 -8.10 12.48 8.18
CA LEU A 110 -9.28 11.94 7.54
C LEU A 110 -9.69 12.78 6.31
N ASN A 111 -9.71 14.09 6.47
CA ASN A 111 -10.01 15.00 5.36
C ASN A 111 -9.00 14.87 4.21
N GLN A 112 -7.70 14.82 4.52
CA GLN A 112 -6.65 14.61 3.52
C GLN A 112 -6.80 13.25 2.81
N PHE A 113 -7.04 12.18 3.57
CA PHE A 113 -7.28 10.85 3.00
C PHE A 113 -8.48 10.85 2.05
N THR A 114 -9.61 11.41 2.50
CA THR A 114 -10.83 11.49 1.69
C THR A 114 -10.61 12.26 0.39
N GLN A 115 -9.92 13.40 0.46
CA GLN A 115 -9.61 14.21 -0.72
C GLN A 115 -8.73 13.46 -1.72
N GLN A 116 -7.69 12.78 -1.26
CA GLN A 116 -6.80 12.00 -2.15
C GLN A 116 -7.51 10.77 -2.71
N ALA A 117 -8.27 10.05 -1.91
CA ALA A 117 -9.06 8.90 -2.37
C ALA A 117 -10.09 9.29 -3.44
N MET A 118 -10.82 10.38 -3.24
CA MET A 118 -11.74 10.92 -4.23
C MET A 118 -11.02 11.29 -5.52
N LYS A 119 -9.87 11.94 -5.44
CA LYS A 119 -9.09 12.34 -6.59
C LYS A 119 -8.62 11.14 -7.44
N ILE A 120 -8.23 10.03 -6.78
CA ILE A 120 -7.87 8.80 -7.47
C ILE A 120 -9.08 8.22 -8.21
N ILE A 121 -10.26 8.17 -7.56
CA ILE A 121 -11.48 7.67 -8.18
C ILE A 121 -11.92 8.55 -9.36
N GLU A 122 -11.88 9.86 -9.22
CA GLU A 122 -12.24 10.81 -10.28
C GLU A 122 -11.32 10.70 -11.50
N ASN A 123 -10.02 10.49 -11.27
CA ASN A 123 -9.01 10.36 -12.32
C ASN A 123 -8.84 8.92 -12.83
N PHE A 124 -9.51 7.94 -12.20
CA PHE A 124 -9.42 6.55 -12.62
C PHE A 124 -9.88 6.37 -14.07
N THR A 125 -9.07 5.70 -14.86
CA THR A 125 -9.31 5.54 -16.28
C THR A 125 -9.12 4.09 -16.72
N ILE A 126 -10.03 3.63 -17.61
CA ILE A 126 -9.84 2.39 -18.36
C ILE A 126 -9.44 2.73 -19.79
N LEU A 127 -8.28 2.24 -20.19
CA LEU A 127 -7.76 2.30 -21.55
C LEU A 127 -8.13 1.01 -22.27
N SER A 128 -8.90 1.12 -23.34
CA SER A 128 -9.31 -0.05 -24.12
C SER A 128 -8.42 -0.22 -25.33
N PHE A 129 -7.87 -1.42 -25.50
CA PHE A 129 -7.01 -1.78 -26.61
C PHE A 129 -7.62 -2.92 -27.44
N SER A 130 -7.23 -3.01 -28.72
CA SER A 130 -7.47 -4.21 -29.52
C SER A 130 -6.51 -5.32 -29.11
N LYS A 131 -6.82 -6.56 -29.47
CA LYS A 131 -5.93 -7.71 -29.22
C LYS A 131 -4.56 -7.61 -29.93
N ASP A 132 -4.50 -6.82 -31.00
CA ASP A 132 -3.30 -6.62 -31.81
C ASP A 132 -2.47 -5.41 -31.36
N ALA A 133 -2.83 -4.77 -30.24
CA ALA A 133 -2.09 -3.64 -29.70
C ALA A 133 -0.69 -4.09 -29.28
N SER A 134 0.30 -3.35 -29.71
CA SER A 134 1.70 -3.58 -29.30
C SER A 134 1.95 -3.02 -27.90
N GLU A 135 3.04 -3.45 -27.28
CA GLU A 135 3.52 -2.85 -26.05
C GLU A 135 3.72 -1.34 -26.18
N GLU A 136 4.24 -0.89 -27.33
CA GLU A 136 4.48 0.53 -27.64
C GLU A 136 3.17 1.32 -27.65
N ASP A 137 2.09 0.77 -28.27
CA ASP A 137 0.76 1.41 -28.28
C ASP A 137 0.22 1.61 -26.86
N VAL A 138 0.42 0.63 -25.99
CA VAL A 138 -0.04 0.68 -24.59
C VAL A 138 0.75 1.71 -23.79
N VAL A 139 2.07 1.70 -23.91
CA VAL A 139 2.95 2.65 -23.22
C VAL A 139 2.73 4.08 -23.70
N ASP A 140 2.60 4.28 -25.00
CA ASP A 140 2.33 5.62 -25.56
C ASP A 140 1.00 6.17 -25.03
N LYS A 141 -0.02 5.32 -24.93
CA LYS A 141 -1.33 5.74 -24.41
C LYS A 141 -1.31 6.07 -22.94
N ILE A 142 -0.58 5.29 -22.14
CA ILE A 142 -0.32 5.59 -20.73
C ILE A 142 0.45 6.92 -20.63
N GLY A 143 1.48 7.10 -21.47
CA GLY A 143 2.28 8.32 -21.53
C GLY A 143 1.46 9.57 -21.86
N GLU A 144 0.48 9.48 -22.78
CA GLU A 144 -0.47 10.57 -23.06
C GLU A 144 -1.28 10.98 -21.82
N ILE A 145 -1.79 10.00 -21.05
CA ILE A 145 -2.54 10.27 -19.82
C ILE A 145 -1.63 10.95 -18.80
N CYS A 146 -0.44 10.40 -18.58
CA CYS A 146 0.54 10.94 -17.66
C CYS A 146 0.92 12.39 -18.04
N LYS A 147 1.14 12.68 -19.31
CA LYS A 147 1.43 14.01 -19.82
C LYS A 147 0.28 15.00 -19.58
N ASN A 148 -0.95 14.56 -19.74
CA ASN A 148 -2.14 15.37 -19.43
C ASN A 148 -2.25 15.69 -17.92
N CYS A 149 -1.67 14.83 -17.07
CA CYS A 149 -1.56 15.04 -15.62
C CYS A 149 -0.28 15.79 -15.22
N GLY A 150 0.51 16.26 -16.20
CA GLY A 150 1.65 17.16 -15.98
C GLY A 150 2.99 16.50 -15.74
N PHE A 151 3.16 15.21 -16.08
CA PHE A 151 4.46 14.57 -16.07
C PHE A 151 4.70 13.69 -17.31
N GLU A 152 5.95 13.54 -17.68
CA GLU A 152 6.37 12.70 -18.82
C GLU A 152 6.87 11.34 -18.29
N LEU A 153 6.28 10.25 -18.80
CA LEU A 153 6.86 8.91 -18.65
C LEU A 153 8.10 8.84 -19.54
N VAL A 154 9.26 8.90 -18.93
CA VAL A 154 10.52 8.78 -19.66
C VAL A 154 10.91 7.30 -19.73
N ARG A 155 10.79 6.72 -20.90
CA ARG A 155 11.33 5.40 -21.22
C ARG A 155 12.81 5.55 -21.61
N GLU A 156 13.70 5.68 -20.64
CA GLU A 156 15.11 5.52 -20.92
C GLU A 156 15.49 4.04 -20.91
N GLN A 157 15.55 3.43 -22.08
CA GLN A 157 16.01 2.03 -22.27
C GLN A 157 17.38 1.74 -21.63
N ASN A 158 18.13 2.76 -21.25
CA ASN A 158 19.44 2.65 -20.60
C ASN A 158 19.43 2.90 -19.08
N GLU A 159 18.33 3.33 -18.47
CA GLU A 159 18.27 3.65 -17.03
C GLU A 159 17.80 2.49 -16.15
N ILE A 160 17.22 1.43 -16.69
CA ILE A 160 16.93 0.18 -15.96
C ILE A 160 18.22 -0.37 -15.28
N ASN A 161 19.37 -0.12 -15.89
CA ASN A 161 20.66 -0.51 -15.33
C ASN A 161 21.28 0.51 -14.35
N GLN A 162 20.66 1.68 -14.12
CA GLN A 162 21.22 2.73 -13.25
C GLN A 162 20.38 3.05 -11.99
N GLY A 163 19.32 2.30 -11.72
CA GLY A 163 18.58 2.39 -10.43
C GLY A 163 17.75 3.66 -10.25
N LYS A 164 17.32 4.33 -11.31
CA LYS A 164 16.56 5.59 -11.23
C LYS A 164 15.05 5.47 -11.36
N SER A 165 14.54 4.38 -11.91
CA SER A 165 13.11 4.01 -11.81
C SER A 165 13.00 2.57 -11.33
N MET A 166 12.20 2.28 -10.31
CA MET A 166 11.89 0.91 -9.94
C MET A 166 10.52 0.57 -10.50
N GLU A 167 10.51 -0.38 -11.40
CA GLU A 167 9.29 -0.98 -11.92
C GLU A 167 9.04 -2.29 -11.19
N SER A 168 7.84 -2.48 -10.67
CA SER A 168 7.38 -3.76 -10.15
C SER A 168 6.34 -4.29 -11.12
N TYR A 169 6.56 -5.51 -11.62
CA TYR A 169 5.65 -6.17 -12.53
C TYR A 169 5.43 -7.62 -12.10
N PHE A 170 4.17 -8.07 -12.11
CA PHE A 170 3.81 -9.47 -11.92
C PHE A 170 2.41 -9.75 -12.46
N VAL A 171 2.15 -11.00 -12.82
CA VAL A 171 0.78 -11.48 -13.08
C VAL A 171 0.18 -11.97 -11.77
N ILE A 172 -1.04 -11.54 -11.48
CA ILE A 172 -1.75 -11.95 -10.26
C ILE A 172 -2.07 -13.45 -10.37
N PRO A 173 -1.60 -14.31 -9.46
CA PRO A 173 -1.74 -15.75 -9.56
C PRO A 173 -3.18 -16.20 -9.77
N ALA A 174 -3.38 -17.13 -10.68
CA ALA A 174 -4.68 -17.72 -11.05
C ALA A 174 -5.69 -16.72 -11.66
N THR A 175 -5.22 -15.58 -12.18
CA THR A 175 -6.03 -14.59 -12.88
C THR A 175 -5.49 -14.28 -14.26
N LYS A 176 -6.20 -13.45 -15.01
CA LYS A 176 -5.77 -12.89 -16.31
C LYS A 176 -5.41 -11.41 -16.19
N VAL A 177 -4.96 -11.00 -15.03
CA VAL A 177 -4.63 -9.61 -14.70
C VAL A 177 -3.16 -9.51 -14.37
N SER A 178 -2.43 -8.64 -15.08
CA SER A 178 -1.10 -8.22 -14.67
C SER A 178 -1.18 -6.91 -13.86
N TYR A 179 -0.20 -6.72 -13.00
CA TYR A 179 -0.07 -5.55 -12.15
C TYR A 179 1.29 -4.91 -12.37
N PHE A 180 1.28 -3.63 -12.69
CA PHE A 180 2.45 -2.84 -13.00
C PHE A 180 2.49 -1.60 -12.12
N GLU A 181 3.61 -1.38 -11.44
CA GLU A 181 3.90 -0.19 -10.65
C GLU A 181 5.05 0.59 -11.27
N TYR A 182 4.83 1.87 -11.41
CA TYR A 182 5.84 2.83 -11.84
C TYR A 182 5.91 3.99 -10.87
N PHE A 183 7.12 4.38 -10.47
CA PHE A 183 7.31 5.56 -9.64
C PHE A 183 8.51 6.39 -10.09
N SER A 184 8.38 7.71 -9.98
CA SER A 184 9.39 8.67 -10.44
C SER A 184 9.30 9.96 -9.63
N LYS A 185 10.42 10.71 -9.61
CA LYS A 185 10.48 12.08 -9.04
C LYS A 185 9.59 13.08 -9.74
N ASP A 186 9.29 12.83 -11.02
CA ASP A 186 8.48 13.72 -11.84
C ASP A 186 6.98 13.53 -11.60
N VAL A 187 6.58 12.39 -11.03
CA VAL A 187 5.19 12.10 -10.64
C VAL A 187 4.86 12.84 -9.36
N LYS A 188 3.75 13.56 -9.35
CA LYS A 188 3.30 14.37 -8.18
C LYS A 188 2.12 13.77 -7.44
N GLU A 189 1.39 12.84 -8.06
CA GLU A 189 0.14 12.29 -7.55
C GLU A 189 0.01 10.82 -7.88
N VAL A 190 -0.70 10.09 -7.01
CA VAL A 190 -1.04 8.69 -7.26
C VAL A 190 -2.08 8.60 -8.36
N MET A 191 -1.82 7.77 -9.37
CA MET A 191 -2.72 7.50 -10.48
C MET A 191 -2.95 6.01 -10.61
N LEU A 192 -4.20 5.63 -10.88
CA LEU A 192 -4.63 4.26 -11.12
C LEU A 192 -5.28 4.17 -12.50
N MET A 193 -4.83 3.24 -13.32
CA MET A 193 -5.38 2.96 -14.65
C MET A 193 -5.56 1.46 -14.83
N VAL A 194 -6.47 1.08 -15.71
CA VAL A 194 -6.61 -0.30 -16.18
C VAL A 194 -6.51 -0.30 -17.70
N CYS A 195 -5.56 -1.03 -18.24
CA CYS A 195 -5.48 -1.36 -19.64
C CYS A 195 -6.30 -2.64 -19.88
N TYR A 196 -7.37 -2.55 -20.66
CA TYR A 196 -8.28 -3.64 -20.95
C TYR A 196 -8.19 -4.03 -22.42
N PHE A 197 -7.95 -5.31 -22.70
CA PHE A 197 -7.85 -5.85 -24.06
C PHE A 197 -9.20 -6.43 -24.50
N LYS A 198 -9.79 -5.86 -25.57
CA LYS A 198 -11.13 -6.21 -26.03
C LYS A 198 -11.16 -7.58 -26.70
N GLY A 199 -12.05 -8.44 -26.22
CA GLY A 199 -12.43 -9.69 -26.86
C GLY A 199 -11.64 -10.88 -26.39
N GLU A 200 -10.36 -10.95 -26.66
CA GLU A 200 -9.50 -12.08 -26.36
C GLU A 200 -8.36 -11.72 -25.41
N GLU A 201 -7.77 -12.73 -24.80
CA GLU A 201 -6.53 -12.58 -24.03
C GLU A 201 -5.38 -12.23 -24.99
N VAL A 202 -4.45 -11.42 -24.52
CA VAL A 202 -3.24 -11.06 -25.24
C VAL A 202 -2.04 -11.70 -24.56
N TYR A 203 -0.99 -11.95 -25.34
CA TYR A 203 0.27 -12.40 -24.79
C TYR A 203 0.93 -11.27 -24.03
N ASP A 204 1.29 -11.52 -22.78
CA ASP A 204 1.96 -10.53 -21.95
C ASP A 204 3.40 -10.33 -22.40
N TRP A 205 3.81 -9.09 -22.60
CA TRP A 205 5.15 -8.76 -23.11
C TRP A 205 6.28 -9.01 -22.10
N ASN A 206 5.96 -9.10 -20.81
CA ASN A 206 6.93 -9.26 -19.73
C ASN A 206 6.91 -10.66 -19.08
N SER A 207 5.90 -11.46 -19.41
CA SER A 207 5.78 -12.84 -18.94
C SER A 207 5.35 -13.75 -20.10
N GLU A 208 5.44 -15.06 -19.91
CA GLU A 208 4.93 -16.03 -20.89
C GLU A 208 3.45 -16.37 -20.66
N GLU A 209 2.70 -15.49 -20.01
CA GLU A 209 1.30 -15.71 -19.63
C GLU A 209 0.35 -14.95 -20.52
N MET A 210 -0.89 -15.45 -20.61
CA MET A 210 -1.98 -14.76 -21.31
C MET A 210 -2.75 -13.87 -20.33
N ILE A 211 -2.88 -12.59 -20.64
CA ILE A 211 -3.60 -11.61 -19.83
C ILE A 211 -4.79 -11.00 -20.57
N LYS A 212 -5.76 -10.53 -19.84
CA LYS A 212 -6.93 -9.81 -20.34
C LYS A 212 -6.93 -8.35 -19.95
N SER A 213 -6.26 -8.04 -18.87
CA SER A 213 -6.13 -6.68 -18.38
C SER A 213 -4.81 -6.47 -17.66
N MET A 214 -4.35 -5.23 -17.66
CA MET A 214 -3.19 -4.79 -16.88
C MET A 214 -3.62 -3.63 -15.98
N VAL A 215 -3.40 -3.76 -14.69
CA VAL A 215 -3.52 -2.65 -13.76
C VAL A 215 -2.22 -1.87 -13.76
N VAL A 216 -2.30 -0.57 -13.90
CA VAL A 216 -1.14 0.33 -13.89
C VAL A 216 -1.30 1.31 -12.75
N MET A 217 -0.38 1.29 -11.80
CA MET A 217 -0.29 2.25 -10.73
C MET A 217 0.96 3.11 -10.90
N VAL A 218 0.75 4.42 -10.92
CA VAL A 218 1.83 5.41 -11.06
C VAL A 218 1.80 6.32 -9.85
N TYR A 219 2.97 6.54 -9.21
CA TYR A 219 3.03 7.35 -7.99
C TYR A 219 4.40 8.02 -7.81
N PRO A 220 4.49 9.05 -6.93
CA PRO A 220 5.76 9.72 -6.63
C PRO A 220 6.80 8.75 -6.05
N GLU A 221 8.09 8.98 -6.35
CA GLU A 221 9.19 8.22 -5.74
C GLU A 221 9.19 8.39 -4.21
N GLU A 222 8.94 9.60 -3.74
CA GLU A 222 8.77 9.90 -2.32
C GLU A 222 7.29 10.03 -1.98
N VAL A 223 6.68 8.96 -1.48
CA VAL A 223 5.30 8.96 -0.98
C VAL A 223 5.27 9.26 0.51
N ASN A 224 4.37 10.15 0.92
CA ASN A 224 4.07 10.36 2.33
C ASN A 224 3.28 9.17 2.93
N ASP A 225 3.13 9.17 4.26
CA ASP A 225 2.46 8.06 4.94
C ASP A 225 1.01 7.86 4.49
N LEU A 226 0.31 8.94 4.15
CA LEU A 226 -1.07 8.88 3.70
C LEU A 226 -1.20 8.30 2.28
N GLU A 227 -0.36 8.75 1.36
CA GLU A 227 -0.29 8.19 0.00
C GLU A 227 0.03 6.70 0.04
N ARG A 228 0.96 6.31 0.89
CA ARG A 228 1.31 4.90 1.09
C ARG A 228 0.15 4.07 1.63
N GLU A 229 -0.65 4.63 2.54
CA GLU A 229 -1.88 3.99 3.00
C GLU A 229 -2.89 3.77 1.87
N ILE A 230 -3.06 4.77 1.02
CA ILE A 230 -3.97 4.69 -0.12
C ILE A 230 -3.48 3.65 -1.13
N ILE A 231 -2.20 3.69 -1.50
CA ILE A 231 -1.58 2.71 -2.40
C ILE A 231 -1.78 1.29 -1.86
N ASN A 232 -1.47 1.05 -0.59
CA ASN A 232 -1.66 -0.26 0.03
C ASN A 232 -3.12 -0.72 0.01
N ASN A 233 -4.09 0.17 0.30
CA ASN A 233 -5.51 -0.17 0.25
C ASN A 233 -5.96 -0.57 -1.16
N ILE A 234 -5.47 0.11 -2.19
CA ILE A 234 -5.77 -0.21 -3.59
C ILE A 234 -5.13 -1.55 -3.96
N THR A 235 -3.86 -1.74 -3.65
CA THR A 235 -3.09 -2.95 -3.98
C THR A 235 -3.70 -4.18 -3.28
N ASP A 236 -4.04 -4.07 -2.00
CA ASP A 236 -4.70 -5.14 -1.25
C ASP A 236 -6.05 -5.52 -1.89
N LEU A 237 -6.87 -4.53 -2.26
CA LEU A 237 -8.15 -4.76 -2.92
C LEU A 237 -7.97 -5.47 -4.27
N ILE A 238 -7.00 -5.04 -5.08
CA ILE A 238 -6.76 -5.62 -6.41
C ILE A 238 -6.23 -7.06 -6.30
N ILE A 239 -5.38 -7.34 -5.32
CA ILE A 239 -4.74 -8.67 -5.20
C ILE A 239 -5.63 -9.67 -4.46
N GLU A 240 -6.42 -9.24 -3.47
CA GLU A 240 -7.10 -10.14 -2.54
C GLU A 240 -8.59 -10.30 -2.83
N ASP A 241 -9.23 -9.36 -3.55
CA ASP A 241 -10.68 -9.39 -3.81
C ASP A 241 -10.98 -9.98 -5.20
N SER A 242 -11.51 -11.20 -5.22
CA SER A 242 -11.89 -11.88 -6.46
C SER A 242 -12.97 -11.14 -7.26
N ASN A 243 -13.87 -10.39 -6.59
CA ASN A 243 -14.85 -9.56 -7.29
C ASN A 243 -14.18 -8.38 -8.00
N MET A 244 -13.16 -7.77 -7.37
CA MET A 244 -12.38 -6.70 -8.01
C MET A 244 -11.63 -7.22 -9.24
N ILE A 245 -11.03 -8.40 -9.16
CA ILE A 245 -10.41 -9.08 -10.30
C ILE A 245 -11.41 -9.27 -11.44
N ASP A 246 -12.60 -9.80 -11.15
CA ASP A 246 -13.66 -9.99 -12.13
C ASP A 246 -14.10 -8.70 -12.83
N LEU A 247 -14.17 -7.60 -12.09
CA LEU A 247 -14.51 -6.29 -12.63
C LEU A 247 -13.40 -5.76 -13.56
N ILE A 248 -12.13 -5.95 -13.17
CA ILE A 248 -10.96 -5.58 -13.96
C ILE A 248 -10.91 -6.41 -15.26
N GLU A 249 -11.13 -7.71 -15.19
CA GLU A 249 -11.16 -8.59 -16.37
C GLU A 249 -12.31 -8.27 -17.33
N LYS A 250 -13.40 -7.67 -16.85
CA LYS A 250 -14.54 -7.21 -17.67
C LYS A 250 -14.38 -5.79 -18.19
N GLY A 251 -13.41 -5.04 -17.67
CA GLY A 251 -13.25 -3.62 -17.95
C GLY A 251 -14.43 -2.78 -17.46
N ASP A 252 -15.03 -3.18 -16.33
CA ASP A 252 -16.18 -2.50 -15.72
C ASP A 252 -15.73 -1.32 -14.87
N LYS A 253 -15.68 -0.13 -15.49
CA LYS A 253 -15.25 1.10 -14.83
C LYS A 253 -16.10 1.43 -13.60
N ASP A 254 -17.41 1.35 -13.73
CA ASP A 254 -18.33 1.77 -12.67
C ASP A 254 -18.24 0.81 -11.48
N GLY A 255 -18.17 -0.49 -11.75
CA GLY A 255 -17.97 -1.51 -10.73
C GLY A 255 -16.63 -1.35 -9.98
N ILE A 256 -15.54 -1.08 -10.70
CA ILE A 256 -14.22 -0.80 -10.10
C ILE A 256 -14.28 0.44 -9.21
N CYS A 257 -14.87 1.55 -9.69
CA CYS A 257 -15.01 2.78 -8.91
C CYS A 257 -15.85 2.56 -7.64
N GLN A 258 -16.93 1.74 -7.72
CA GLN A 258 -17.73 1.38 -6.55
C GLN A 258 -16.93 0.57 -5.54
N SER A 259 -16.18 -0.44 -5.99
CA SER A 259 -15.34 -1.26 -5.11
C SER A 259 -14.26 -0.45 -4.42
N LEU A 260 -13.57 0.44 -5.15
CA LEU A 260 -12.60 1.39 -4.58
C LEU A 260 -13.25 2.30 -3.53
N SER A 261 -14.42 2.88 -3.86
CA SER A 261 -15.15 3.76 -2.94
C SER A 261 -15.55 3.03 -1.66
N PHE A 262 -16.03 1.79 -1.80
CA PHE A 262 -16.40 0.96 -0.65
C PHE A 262 -15.18 0.63 0.22
N GLN A 263 -14.08 0.23 -0.39
CA GLN A 263 -12.82 -0.06 0.31
C GLN A 263 -12.32 1.14 1.11
N PHE A 264 -12.31 2.32 0.51
CA PHE A 264 -11.91 3.55 1.20
C PHE A 264 -12.87 3.92 2.34
N MET A 265 -14.18 3.72 2.15
CA MET A 265 -15.16 3.95 3.22
C MET A 265 -14.98 2.97 4.38
N GLU A 266 -14.73 1.70 4.11
CA GLU A 266 -14.44 0.71 5.15
C GLU A 266 -13.15 1.06 5.90
N TYR A 267 -12.11 1.46 5.18
CA TYR A 267 -10.86 1.92 5.80
C TYR A 267 -11.11 3.12 6.73
N ILE A 268 -11.88 4.12 6.29
CA ILE A 268 -12.25 5.29 7.11
C ILE A 268 -12.98 4.88 8.39
N LYS A 269 -13.95 3.96 8.31
CA LYS A 269 -14.68 3.47 9.49
C LYS A 269 -13.79 2.77 10.52
N HIS A 270 -12.65 2.23 10.07
CA HIS A 270 -11.72 1.53 10.95
C HIS A 270 -10.71 2.45 11.64
N ILE A 271 -10.50 3.65 11.10
CA ILE A 271 -9.61 4.66 11.68
C ILE A 271 -10.34 5.69 12.54
N MET A 272 -11.68 5.71 12.51
CA MET A 272 -12.52 6.52 13.40
C MET A 272 -12.87 5.77 14.67
#